data_0dda94e161667ee5e50ee796b11eebf5
#
_entry.id   0dda94e161667ee5e50ee796b11eebf5
#
_cell.length_a   1.000
_cell.length_b   1.000
_cell.length_c   1.000
_cell.angle_alpha   90.00
_cell.angle_beta   90.00
_cell.angle_gamma   90.00
#
_symmetry.space_group_name_H-M   'P 1'
#
loop_
_entity.id
_entity.type
_entity.pdbx_description
1 polymer ?
#
loop_
_entity_poly.entity_id
_entity_poly.type
_entity_poly.pdbx_seq_one_letter_code
_entity_poly.pdbx_strand_id
1 'polypeptide(L)'
;MRTPRSALAAGTAFALAATGAVALSFGLASSASAGEFLANGGFESGTLAPWSCTGSTGSVVTGHAHTGSYALAGAASSSDSAQCTQTVAVAPSTTYTLSAYVNGAYVYLGVDGGTSTWTPGTGGAYQKLSVSFTTGATQTSASVYTHGWYGQGTYYADDVSLDGPGAPSPSPSSSPSSSPSSSPSSSPSSSPSSSPTVTPPPSGGLPAHALVGYLHASFANGAGYLRMADVPDSWDVIDLAFGEPTSVTSGDIRFNRCSTTDCPTAESDADFKAAIAAKRAKGKKVLLSIGGQNGEVQLTTTAARDTFVSSVASIIDKWGLDGLDVDFEGHSLSLGTGDTDFKNPTSPVIVNLISALKTLKARYGSGFVLTMAPETFFVQLGYQYYGSGPWGGQDPRAGAFLPVIYAMRGDLTLLHVQDYNSGSIMGLDNQYHSMGGADFHVAMTDMLLKGFPVAGNTANMFPPLAPSQVAIGMPANSYAGNGYVAPTEVTKALDCLTKATNCGSYVPRSGPQPNLRGLMTWSVNWDQYNGKEFATTFHSYFG
;
A
#
# COMPACT_ATOMS: atom_id res chain seq x y z
N MET A 1 -3.49 68.31 -8.15
CA MET A 1 -4.33 69.39 -7.53
C MET A 1 -5.05 68.77 -6.35
N ARG A 2 -4.67 69.23 -5.17
CA ARG A 2 -5.48 69.54 -3.97
C ARG A 2 -6.36 68.42 -3.39
N THR A 3 -5.86 67.84 -2.27
CA THR A 3 -6.62 67.55 -1.05
C THR A 3 -7.41 68.78 -0.54
N PRO A 4 -8.34 68.73 0.45
CA PRO A 4 -8.12 68.31 1.84
C PRO A 4 -9.36 67.67 2.53
N ARG A 5 -9.13 66.85 3.60
CA ARG A 5 -9.27 67.15 5.05
C ARG A 5 -10.65 67.60 5.60
N SER A 6 -11.24 66.89 6.59
CA SER A 6 -11.34 67.20 8.04
C SER A 6 -12.51 66.36 8.60
N ALA A 7 -12.48 65.63 9.63
CA ALA A 7 -12.18 65.75 11.07
C ALA A 7 -13.41 66.08 11.96
N LEU A 8 -13.47 65.39 13.11
CA LEU A 8 -14.08 65.68 14.44
C LEU A 8 -15.63 65.55 14.52
N ALA A 9 -16.23 65.21 15.62
CA ALA A 9 -15.87 64.81 17.02
C ALA A 9 -17.12 64.31 17.75
N ALA A 10 -16.93 63.43 18.69
CA ALA A 10 -17.41 63.37 20.08
C ALA A 10 -18.87 63.74 20.45
N GLY A 11 -19.42 62.92 21.33
CA GLY A 11 -20.60 63.28 22.18
C GLY A 11 -21.06 62.13 23.04
N THR A 12 -20.68 62.17 24.29
CA THR A 12 -21.12 61.40 25.44
C THR A 12 -22.58 61.65 25.82
N ALA A 13 -23.29 60.63 26.36
CA ALA A 13 -24.14 60.81 27.55
C ALA A 13 -24.66 59.49 28.10
N PHE A 14 -24.63 59.39 29.40
CA PHE A 14 -25.12 58.37 30.33
C PHE A 14 -26.64 58.28 30.35
N ALA A 15 -27.18 57.09 30.67
CA ALA A 15 -28.33 56.93 31.54
C ALA A 15 -28.39 55.49 32.10
N LEU A 16 -28.35 55.38 33.41
CA LEU A 16 -28.68 54.22 34.26
C LEU A 16 -30.18 53.98 34.30
N ALA A 17 -30.63 52.75 34.28
CA ALA A 17 -31.77 52.31 35.10
C ALA A 17 -31.70 50.78 35.28
N ALA A 18 -31.89 50.38 36.53
CA ALA A 18 -31.78 49.06 37.09
C ALA A 18 -33.07 48.24 36.98
N THR A 19 -32.90 46.95 37.21
CA THR A 19 -33.68 45.92 37.89
C THR A 19 -34.36 44.84 37.03
N GLY A 20 -34.01 43.59 37.36
CA GLY A 20 -34.72 42.40 36.95
C GLY A 20 -33.83 41.15 36.99
N ALA A 21 -33.52 40.61 38.18
CA ALA A 21 -32.80 39.37 38.34
C ALA A 21 -33.75 38.18 37.97
N VAL A 22 -33.41 37.47 36.88
CA VAL A 22 -33.85 36.09 36.67
C VAL A 22 -32.57 35.24 36.66
N ALA A 23 -32.41 34.46 37.72
CA ALA A 23 -31.33 33.48 37.82
C ALA A 23 -31.60 32.31 36.85
N LEU A 24 -30.99 32.34 35.65
CA LEU A 24 -30.79 31.14 34.87
C LEU A 24 -29.44 30.55 35.30
N SER A 25 -29.51 29.41 35.97
CA SER A 25 -28.38 28.54 36.24
C SER A 25 -27.85 27.99 34.92
N PHE A 26 -26.92 28.70 34.32
CA PHE A 26 -26.05 28.10 33.31
C PHE A 26 -25.12 27.13 34.03
N GLY A 27 -25.35 25.82 33.83
CA GLY A 27 -24.36 24.80 34.11
C GLY A 27 -23.10 25.15 33.33
N LEU A 28 -22.05 25.52 34.05
CA LEU A 28 -20.72 25.59 33.50
C LEU A 28 -20.36 24.18 33.05
N ALA A 29 -20.49 23.91 31.75
CA ALA A 29 -19.78 22.81 31.14
C ALA A 29 -18.29 23.11 31.39
N SER A 30 -17.69 22.37 32.30
CA SER A 30 -16.25 22.35 32.47
C SER A 30 -15.66 22.04 31.12
N SER A 31 -14.93 22.98 30.52
CA SER A 31 -14.07 22.70 29.39
C SER A 31 -13.15 21.56 29.82
N ALA A 32 -13.31 20.39 29.24
CA ALA A 32 -12.34 19.32 29.40
C ALA A 32 -11.00 19.92 28.99
N SER A 33 -10.04 19.96 29.90
CA SER A 33 -8.67 20.34 29.61
C SER A 33 -8.18 19.40 28.51
N ALA A 34 -7.78 19.93 27.36
CA ALA A 34 -7.08 19.14 26.36
C ALA A 34 -5.86 18.53 27.06
N GLY A 35 -5.81 17.20 27.13
CA GLY A 35 -4.71 16.49 27.76
C GLY A 35 -3.66 16.18 26.69
N GLU A 36 -2.40 16.46 27.00
CA GLU A 36 -1.28 16.00 26.18
C GLU A 36 -1.15 14.47 26.36
N PHE A 37 -1.24 13.72 25.25
CA PHE A 37 -1.18 12.27 25.25
C PHE A 37 0.22 11.73 24.97
N LEU A 38 1.11 12.56 24.41
CA LEU A 38 2.48 12.17 24.07
C LEU A 38 3.43 12.48 25.22
N ALA A 39 4.24 11.53 25.54
CA ALA A 39 5.36 11.75 26.44
C ALA A 39 6.58 12.22 25.65
N ASN A 40 7.30 13.20 26.19
CA ASN A 40 8.53 13.71 25.61
C ASN A 40 8.38 14.19 24.14
N GLY A 41 7.29 14.89 23.84
CA GLY A 41 7.03 15.41 22.49
C GLY A 41 7.96 16.57 22.09
N GLY A 42 8.50 17.33 23.05
CA GLY A 42 9.53 18.35 22.84
C GLY A 42 10.96 17.83 23.04
N PHE A 43 11.16 16.53 23.30
CA PHE A 43 12.45 15.86 23.48
C PHE A 43 13.35 16.42 24.59
N GLU A 44 12.81 17.24 25.48
CA GLU A 44 13.53 17.96 26.52
C GLU A 44 14.12 17.08 27.65
N SER A 45 13.76 15.77 27.64
CA SER A 45 14.47 14.78 28.47
C SER A 45 15.90 14.47 28.01
N GLY A 46 16.31 14.96 26.84
CA GLY A 46 17.60 14.65 26.21
C GLY A 46 17.73 13.20 25.72
N THR A 47 16.63 12.43 25.72
CA THR A 47 16.58 11.03 25.29
C THR A 47 15.42 10.79 24.33
N LEU A 48 15.51 9.75 23.50
CA LEU A 48 14.40 9.38 22.59
C LEU A 48 13.20 8.80 23.35
N ALA A 49 13.43 8.09 24.45
CA ALA A 49 12.35 7.37 25.11
C ALA A 49 11.16 8.30 25.49
N PRO A 50 9.92 7.88 25.23
CA PRO A 50 9.47 6.58 24.76
C PRO A 50 9.33 6.44 23.22
N TRP A 51 9.88 7.35 22.44
CA TRP A 51 9.92 7.25 20.98
C TRP A 51 10.87 6.12 20.53
N SER A 52 10.50 5.42 19.48
CA SER A 52 11.31 4.38 18.85
C SER A 52 11.46 4.70 17.36
N CYS A 53 12.68 4.67 16.85
CA CYS A 53 12.98 4.97 15.45
C CYS A 53 13.50 3.74 14.72
N THR A 54 13.13 3.60 13.43
CA THR A 54 13.60 2.50 12.56
C THR A 54 15.11 2.49 12.49
N GLY A 55 15.72 1.30 12.44
CA GLY A 55 17.15 1.13 12.18
C GLY A 55 18.11 1.92 13.07
N SER A 56 17.67 2.40 14.25
CA SER A 56 18.45 3.30 15.10
C SER A 56 18.81 4.64 14.42
N THR A 57 17.99 5.09 13.49
CA THR A 57 18.19 6.33 12.72
C THR A 57 17.80 7.59 13.47
N GLY A 58 17.13 7.48 14.63
CA GLY A 58 16.71 8.60 15.45
C GLY A 58 17.71 8.93 16.54
N SER A 59 17.88 10.21 16.81
CA SER A 59 18.65 10.73 17.95
C SER A 59 18.02 12.02 18.48
N VAL A 60 18.34 12.38 19.72
CA VAL A 60 18.00 13.69 20.28
C VAL A 60 19.23 14.59 20.20
N VAL A 61 19.06 15.77 19.64
CA VAL A 61 20.15 16.71 19.35
C VAL A 61 19.89 18.10 19.93
N THR A 62 20.96 18.85 20.19
CA THR A 62 20.91 20.26 20.56
C THR A 62 21.17 21.14 19.34
N GLY A 63 20.80 22.44 19.43
CA GLY A 63 21.06 23.41 18.36
C GLY A 63 20.10 23.34 17.18
N HIS A 64 19.11 22.45 17.25
CA HIS A 64 18.03 22.31 16.26
C HIS A 64 16.65 22.34 16.91
N ALA A 65 16.51 22.85 18.15
CA ALA A 65 15.22 22.92 18.80
C ALA A 65 14.32 24.02 18.18
N HIS A 66 13.03 23.76 18.08
CA HIS A 66 12.02 24.78 17.80
C HIS A 66 11.72 25.56 19.08
N THR A 67 11.47 24.85 20.18
CA THR A 67 11.42 25.40 21.53
C THR A 67 12.36 24.63 22.46
N GLY A 68 12.68 25.17 23.62
CA GLY A 68 13.55 24.47 24.56
C GLY A 68 15.01 24.36 24.12
N SER A 69 15.60 23.17 24.30
CA SER A 69 17.03 22.92 24.06
C SER A 69 17.29 21.74 23.13
N TYR A 70 16.32 20.85 22.93
CA TYR A 70 16.48 19.60 22.24
C TYR A 70 15.45 19.44 21.13
N ALA A 71 15.77 18.64 20.12
CA ALA A 71 14.86 18.20 19.07
C ALA A 71 15.17 16.76 18.65
N LEU A 72 14.20 16.07 18.07
CA LEU A 72 14.42 14.84 17.33
C LEU A 72 15.19 15.12 16.04
N ALA A 73 16.22 14.35 15.77
CA ALA A 73 16.86 14.23 14.46
C ALA A 73 16.63 12.83 13.91
N GLY A 74 15.95 12.74 12.77
CA GLY A 74 15.76 11.51 12.03
C GLY A 74 16.69 11.48 10.81
N ALA A 75 17.69 10.60 10.83
CA ALA A 75 18.71 10.51 9.79
C ALA A 75 18.21 9.63 8.63
N ALA A 76 17.32 10.19 7.79
CA ALA A 76 16.85 9.49 6.59
C ALA A 76 18.00 9.23 5.61
N SER A 77 17.99 8.04 5.00
CA SER A 77 19.00 7.58 4.07
C SER A 77 18.35 7.22 2.73
N SER A 78 19.12 6.71 1.78
CA SER A 78 18.56 6.19 0.53
C SER A 78 17.66 4.95 0.73
N SER A 79 17.74 4.29 1.89
CA SER A 79 17.04 3.04 2.19
C SER A 79 16.16 3.08 3.44
N ASP A 80 16.15 4.17 4.20
CA ASP A 80 15.36 4.33 5.41
C ASP A 80 14.83 5.77 5.52
N SER A 81 13.54 5.92 5.77
CA SER A 81 12.90 7.24 5.98
C SER A 81 13.14 7.81 7.38
N ALA A 82 13.79 7.05 8.25
CA ALA A 82 14.02 7.39 9.65
C ALA A 82 12.72 7.64 10.43
N GLN A 83 11.75 6.73 10.30
CA GLN A 83 10.49 6.86 10.99
C GLN A 83 10.67 6.70 12.50
N CYS A 84 10.19 7.69 13.25
CA CYS A 84 10.15 7.69 14.71
C CYS A 84 8.71 7.67 15.19
N THR A 85 8.35 6.70 16.01
CA THR A 85 6.98 6.38 16.39
C THR A 85 6.81 6.36 17.91
N GLN A 86 5.66 6.83 18.41
CA GLN A 86 5.21 6.60 19.78
C GLN A 86 3.79 6.07 19.77
N THR A 87 3.55 4.99 20.53
CA THR A 87 2.20 4.42 20.70
C THR A 87 1.59 4.92 21.99
N VAL A 88 0.37 5.44 21.92
CA VAL A 88 -0.36 6.01 23.05
C VAL A 88 -1.74 5.37 23.21
N ALA A 89 -2.26 5.41 24.43
CA ALA A 89 -3.63 5.01 24.70
C ALA A 89 -4.61 6.10 24.23
N VAL A 90 -5.66 5.71 23.54
CA VAL A 90 -6.70 6.60 23.02
C VAL A 90 -8.09 6.05 23.36
N ALA A 91 -9.10 6.91 23.38
CA ALA A 91 -10.49 6.49 23.54
C ALA A 91 -11.09 6.08 22.17
N PRO A 92 -11.95 5.05 22.12
CA PRO A 92 -12.68 4.68 20.91
C PRO A 92 -13.60 5.79 20.40
N SER A 93 -13.85 5.80 19.08
CA SER A 93 -14.75 6.75 18.40
C SER A 93 -14.50 8.21 18.77
N THR A 94 -13.24 8.59 18.95
CA THR A 94 -12.82 9.90 19.46
C THR A 94 -11.90 10.57 18.46
N THR A 95 -12.13 11.86 18.22
CA THR A 95 -11.27 12.64 17.31
C THR A 95 -10.11 13.26 18.07
N TYR A 96 -8.92 13.11 17.51
CA TYR A 96 -7.64 13.65 17.98
C TYR A 96 -7.01 14.52 16.90
N THR A 97 -6.19 15.49 17.33
CA THR A 97 -5.37 16.30 16.42
C THR A 97 -3.90 16.13 16.79
N LEU A 98 -3.14 15.54 15.86
CA LEU A 98 -1.69 15.40 15.94
C LEU A 98 -1.05 16.61 15.29
N SER A 99 -0.08 17.24 15.94
CA SER A 99 0.71 18.32 15.36
C SER A 99 2.19 18.21 15.75
N ALA A 100 3.06 18.77 14.93
CA ALA A 100 4.50 18.86 15.19
C ALA A 100 5.09 20.05 14.46
N TYR A 101 6.17 20.63 14.99
CA TYR A 101 7.04 21.50 14.22
C TYR A 101 8.14 20.66 13.58
N VAL A 102 8.32 20.80 12.27
CA VAL A 102 9.29 20.02 11.50
C VAL A 102 10.23 20.92 10.71
N ASN A 103 11.46 20.44 10.48
CA ASN A 103 12.44 21.12 9.65
C ASN A 103 13.19 20.08 8.79
N GLY A 104 13.17 20.27 7.48
CA GLY A 104 13.80 19.38 6.51
C GLY A 104 13.05 19.33 5.19
N ALA A 105 13.50 18.46 4.30
CA ALA A 105 12.85 18.16 3.03
C ALA A 105 11.99 16.88 3.16
N TYR A 106 10.79 16.90 2.58
CA TYR A 106 9.86 15.76 2.55
C TYR A 106 9.62 15.15 3.94
N VAL A 107 9.23 16.00 4.92
CA VAL A 107 8.94 15.54 6.29
C VAL A 107 7.46 15.24 6.43
N TYR A 108 7.15 14.08 6.98
CA TYR A 108 5.81 13.55 7.21
C TYR A 108 5.47 13.53 8.70
N LEU A 109 4.19 13.71 8.99
CA LEU A 109 3.57 13.54 10.31
C LEU A 109 2.27 12.77 10.14
N GLY A 110 2.05 11.71 10.91
CA GLY A 110 0.86 10.90 10.73
C GLY A 110 0.60 9.89 11.84
N VAL A 111 -0.44 9.11 11.61
CA VAL A 111 -0.87 8.01 12.47
C VAL A 111 -0.71 6.73 11.68
N ASP A 112 -0.06 5.75 12.27
CA ASP A 112 0.20 4.46 11.62
C ASP A 112 -1.13 3.76 11.25
N GLY A 113 -1.24 3.37 9.98
CA GLY A 113 -2.49 2.85 9.43
C GLY A 113 -3.63 3.87 9.30
N GLY A 114 -3.35 5.18 9.43
CA GLY A 114 -4.33 6.26 9.41
C GLY A 114 -3.95 7.43 8.52
N THR A 115 -4.41 8.61 8.89
CA THR A 115 -4.16 9.87 8.15
C THR A 115 -2.75 10.40 8.37
N SER A 116 -2.20 11.07 7.36
CA SER A 116 -0.92 11.77 7.43
C SER A 116 -0.96 13.12 6.71
N THR A 117 0.02 13.96 7.01
CA THR A 117 0.31 15.21 6.31
C THR A 117 1.82 15.35 6.13
N TRP A 118 2.27 16.22 5.23
CA TRP A 118 3.69 16.37 4.93
C TRP A 118 4.01 17.74 4.33
N THR A 119 5.30 18.06 4.24
CA THR A 119 5.81 19.25 3.54
C THR A 119 6.90 18.87 2.55
N PRO A 120 6.93 19.45 1.33
CA PRO A 120 8.02 19.20 0.38
C PRO A 120 9.37 19.80 0.82
N GLY A 121 9.33 20.78 1.74
CA GLY A 121 10.54 21.40 2.27
C GLY A 121 10.22 22.65 3.08
N THR A 122 11.01 22.86 4.13
CA THR A 122 10.79 23.98 5.07
C THR A 122 11.71 25.18 4.82
N GLY A 123 12.66 25.08 3.87
CA GLY A 123 13.61 26.16 3.60
C GLY A 123 14.58 26.47 4.75
N GLY A 124 14.77 25.52 5.67
CA GLY A 124 15.65 25.66 6.84
C GLY A 124 14.98 26.28 8.07
N ALA A 125 13.71 26.72 7.99
CA ALA A 125 12.91 27.16 9.12
C ALA A 125 11.97 26.04 9.60
N TYR A 126 11.48 26.13 10.84
CA TYR A 126 10.46 25.20 11.31
C TYR A 126 9.10 25.54 10.70
N GLN A 127 8.37 24.49 10.28
CA GLN A 127 6.99 24.57 9.80
C GLN A 127 6.11 23.66 10.66
N LYS A 128 4.95 24.18 11.08
CA LYS A 128 3.96 23.35 11.78
C LYS A 128 3.20 22.48 10.78
N LEU A 129 3.21 21.16 11.02
CA LEU A 129 2.29 20.20 10.40
C LEU A 129 1.18 19.88 11.40
N SER A 130 -0.02 19.59 10.89
CA SER A 130 -1.15 19.17 11.72
C SER A 130 -2.10 18.28 10.93
N VAL A 131 -2.57 17.21 11.55
CA VAL A 131 -3.52 16.27 10.98
C VAL A 131 -4.49 15.79 12.05
N SER A 132 -5.79 15.67 11.71
CA SER A 132 -6.81 15.13 12.60
C SER A 132 -7.19 13.73 12.17
N PHE A 133 -7.44 12.86 13.15
CA PHE A 133 -7.93 11.50 12.92
C PHE A 133 -9.00 11.14 13.95
N THR A 134 -9.86 10.20 13.60
CA THR A 134 -10.88 9.66 14.52
C THR A 134 -10.63 8.17 14.73
N THR A 135 -10.53 7.76 15.98
CA THR A 135 -10.32 6.36 16.35
C THR A 135 -11.55 5.50 16.02
N GLY A 136 -11.31 4.26 15.63
CA GLY A 136 -12.36 3.28 15.40
C GLY A 136 -13.16 2.95 16.66
N ALA A 137 -14.34 2.32 16.49
CA ALA A 137 -15.28 2.04 17.58
C ALA A 137 -14.72 1.14 18.70
N THR A 138 -13.65 0.40 18.44
CA THR A 138 -12.98 -0.49 19.41
C THR A 138 -11.50 -0.15 19.60
N GLN A 139 -11.03 0.90 18.96
CA GLN A 139 -9.61 1.27 19.00
C GLN A 139 -9.24 1.93 20.32
N THR A 140 -8.29 1.36 21.04
CA THR A 140 -7.82 1.83 22.36
C THR A 140 -6.37 2.29 22.34
N SER A 141 -5.68 2.21 21.21
CA SER A 141 -4.32 2.71 21.02
C SER A 141 -4.13 3.32 19.64
N ALA A 142 -3.21 4.25 19.52
CA ALA A 142 -2.78 4.84 18.25
C ALA A 142 -1.25 4.98 18.25
N SER A 143 -0.61 4.64 17.15
CA SER A 143 0.82 4.86 16.92
C SER A 143 0.98 6.09 16.06
N VAL A 144 1.50 7.17 16.62
CA VAL A 144 1.79 8.41 15.89
C VAL A 144 3.25 8.41 15.46
N TYR A 145 3.53 9.00 14.31
CA TYR A 145 4.89 9.03 13.78
C TYR A 145 5.26 10.35 13.12
N THR A 146 6.58 10.56 13.02
CA THR A 146 7.20 11.51 12.09
C THR A 146 8.31 10.80 11.33
N HIS A 147 8.48 11.10 10.03
CA HIS A 147 9.58 10.56 9.23
C HIS A 147 10.01 11.55 8.14
N GLY A 148 11.23 11.39 7.68
CA GLY A 148 11.73 12.05 6.47
C GLY A 148 11.40 11.24 5.22
N TRP A 149 12.15 11.47 4.14
CA TRP A 149 12.00 10.73 2.90
C TRP A 149 13.34 10.21 2.41
N TYR A 150 13.29 9.11 1.70
CA TYR A 150 14.48 8.44 1.15
C TYR A 150 15.39 9.42 0.38
N GLY A 151 16.67 9.42 0.71
CA GLY A 151 17.67 10.25 0.05
C GLY A 151 17.61 11.76 0.36
N GLN A 152 16.70 12.22 1.23
CA GLN A 152 16.54 13.64 1.54
C GLN A 152 17.40 14.12 2.73
N GLY A 153 18.11 13.21 3.40
CA GLY A 153 18.96 13.52 4.53
C GLY A 153 18.21 13.67 5.86
N THR A 154 18.89 14.27 6.84
CA THR A 154 18.33 14.39 8.19
C THR A 154 17.21 15.43 8.24
N TYR A 155 16.08 15.05 8.83
CA TYR A 155 15.03 15.96 9.24
C TYR A 155 15.03 16.16 10.75
N TYR A 156 14.41 17.23 11.20
CA TYR A 156 14.21 17.52 12.62
C TYR A 156 12.72 17.64 12.91
N ALA A 157 12.30 17.19 14.10
CA ALA A 157 10.94 17.38 14.61
C ALA A 157 11.00 17.79 16.08
N ASP A 158 10.07 18.65 16.48
CA ASP A 158 9.97 19.17 17.82
C ASP A 158 8.52 19.54 18.15
N ASP A 159 8.24 19.73 19.44
CA ASP A 159 6.91 20.10 19.96
C ASP A 159 5.80 19.23 19.37
N VAL A 160 6.04 17.91 19.29
CA VAL A 160 5.05 16.94 18.85
C VAL A 160 3.98 16.81 19.91
N SER A 161 2.73 17.06 19.53
CA SER A 161 1.58 17.09 20.43
C SER A 161 0.40 16.32 19.85
N LEU A 162 -0.29 15.59 20.70
CA LEU A 162 -1.55 14.92 20.38
C LEU A 162 -2.65 15.43 21.30
N ASP A 163 -3.51 16.27 20.75
CA ASP A 163 -4.64 16.87 21.45
C ASP A 163 -5.93 16.06 21.26
N GLY A 164 -6.69 15.89 22.32
CA GLY A 164 -8.00 15.24 22.28
C GLY A 164 -8.76 15.34 23.60
N PRO A 165 -10.00 14.83 23.65
CA PRO A 165 -10.75 14.72 24.92
C PRO A 165 -9.97 13.81 25.88
N GLY A 166 -9.84 14.24 27.15
CA GLY A 166 -8.98 13.58 28.15
C GLY A 166 -9.20 12.08 28.24
N ALA A 167 -8.09 11.32 28.25
CA ALA A 167 -8.11 9.89 28.50
C ALA A 167 -8.71 9.59 29.89
N PRO A 168 -9.46 8.49 30.06
CA PRO A 168 -9.88 8.07 31.40
C PRO A 168 -8.62 7.73 32.23
N SER A 169 -8.48 8.41 33.37
CA SER A 169 -7.42 8.14 34.35
C SER A 169 -7.46 6.67 34.75
N PRO A 170 -6.33 5.96 34.80
CA PRO A 170 -6.30 4.56 35.21
C PRO A 170 -6.73 4.45 36.67
N SER A 171 -7.85 3.75 36.90
CA SER A 171 -8.28 3.36 38.25
C SER A 171 -7.28 2.34 38.82
N PRO A 172 -6.91 2.42 40.11
CA PRO A 172 -5.91 1.53 40.65
C PRO A 172 -6.37 0.06 40.66
N SER A 173 -5.54 -0.79 40.12
CA SER A 173 -5.65 -2.25 40.09
C SER A 173 -5.78 -2.82 41.50
N SER A 174 -6.88 -3.55 41.77
CA SER A 174 -6.96 -4.51 42.86
C SER A 174 -6.48 -5.87 42.36
N SER A 175 -5.45 -6.36 43.00
CA SER A 175 -4.81 -7.69 42.80
C SER A 175 -5.74 -8.87 43.15
N PRO A 176 -5.39 -10.06 42.67
CA PRO A 176 -6.30 -11.19 42.46
C PRO A 176 -6.46 -12.09 43.68
N SER A 177 -7.59 -12.75 43.77
CA SER A 177 -7.82 -13.88 44.65
C SER A 177 -8.06 -15.15 43.84
N SER A 178 -7.33 -16.17 44.28
CA SER A 178 -7.15 -17.51 43.78
C SER A 178 -8.37 -18.41 43.68
N SER A 179 -8.34 -19.26 42.65
CA SER A 179 -8.85 -20.65 42.44
C SER A 179 -9.68 -21.37 43.54
N PRO A 180 -10.49 -22.46 43.25
CA PRO A 180 -10.02 -23.62 42.48
C PRO A 180 -11.05 -24.35 41.55
N SER A 181 -10.53 -25.07 40.61
CA SER A 181 -10.80 -26.43 40.12
C SER A 181 -12.16 -27.10 40.28
N SER A 182 -12.73 -27.55 39.17
CA SER A 182 -13.26 -28.91 38.99
C SER A 182 -13.57 -29.22 37.52
N SER A 183 -12.90 -30.19 36.94
CA SER A 183 -13.38 -31.06 35.87
C SER A 183 -14.30 -32.15 36.49
N PRO A 184 -15.21 -32.85 35.75
CA PRO A 184 -14.86 -33.63 34.56
C PRO A 184 -15.93 -33.80 33.45
N SER A 185 -15.46 -34.20 32.29
CA SER A 185 -15.96 -35.27 31.38
C SER A 185 -17.41 -35.25 30.90
N SER A 186 -17.57 -35.15 29.59
CA SER A 186 -18.04 -36.23 28.70
C SER A 186 -18.17 -35.73 27.25
N SER A 187 -17.48 -36.44 26.37
CA SER A 187 -17.75 -36.40 24.93
C SER A 187 -19.16 -36.95 24.61
N PRO A 188 -19.76 -36.50 23.52
CA PRO A 188 -20.00 -37.46 22.45
C PRO A 188 -19.46 -37.02 21.10
N SER A 189 -18.85 -37.98 20.45
CA SER A 189 -18.57 -38.09 19.03
C SER A 189 -19.76 -37.66 18.18
N SER A 190 -19.54 -36.70 17.29
CA SER A 190 -20.37 -36.53 16.10
C SER A 190 -19.46 -36.47 14.88
N SER A 191 -19.73 -37.38 13.96
CA SER A 191 -19.07 -37.57 12.68
C SER A 191 -18.93 -36.27 11.87
N PRO A 192 -17.89 -36.17 11.02
CA PRO A 192 -17.72 -34.98 10.19
C PRO A 192 -18.83 -34.88 9.17
N SER A 193 -19.58 -33.80 9.28
CA SER A 193 -20.50 -33.35 8.22
C SER A 193 -19.63 -33.03 7.00
N SER A 194 -19.94 -33.67 5.88
CA SER A 194 -19.35 -33.40 4.58
C SER A 194 -19.37 -31.90 4.26
N SER A 195 -18.19 -31.28 4.20
CA SER A 195 -18.02 -29.96 3.61
C SER A 195 -18.62 -29.96 2.21
N PRO A 196 -19.34 -28.92 1.80
CA PRO A 196 -19.81 -28.81 0.43
C PRO A 196 -18.61 -28.84 -0.51
N THR A 197 -18.59 -29.80 -1.42
CA THR A 197 -17.62 -29.90 -2.49
C THR A 197 -17.79 -28.64 -3.36
N VAL A 198 -16.88 -27.68 -3.24
CA VAL A 198 -16.85 -26.51 -4.12
C VAL A 198 -16.47 -27.02 -5.49
N THR A 199 -17.40 -26.99 -6.42
CA THR A 199 -17.13 -27.30 -7.83
C THR A 199 -16.13 -26.25 -8.34
N PRO A 200 -14.97 -26.65 -8.91
CA PRO A 200 -14.04 -25.69 -9.47
C PRO A 200 -14.73 -24.83 -10.52
N PRO A 201 -14.44 -23.54 -10.59
CA PRO A 201 -15.00 -22.67 -11.61
C PRO A 201 -14.65 -23.19 -13.01
N PRO A 202 -15.51 -22.94 -14.04
CA PRO A 202 -15.21 -23.33 -15.40
C PRO A 202 -13.84 -22.80 -15.81
N SER A 203 -12.95 -23.66 -16.28
CA SER A 203 -11.59 -23.32 -16.72
C SER A 203 -11.61 -22.68 -18.11
N GLY A 204 -12.28 -21.55 -18.27
CA GLY A 204 -12.09 -20.69 -19.43
C GLY A 204 -10.73 -20.01 -19.33
N GLY A 205 -9.79 -20.32 -20.23
CA GLY A 205 -8.52 -19.62 -20.31
C GLY A 205 -8.73 -18.13 -20.55
N LEU A 206 -7.73 -17.30 -20.20
CA LEU A 206 -7.72 -15.90 -20.61
C LEU A 206 -7.67 -15.80 -22.14
N PRO A 207 -8.21 -14.71 -22.74
CA PRO A 207 -8.06 -14.46 -24.18
C PRO A 207 -6.56 -14.31 -24.55
N ALA A 208 -6.27 -14.37 -25.84
CA ALA A 208 -4.90 -14.22 -26.35
C ALA A 208 -4.28 -12.91 -25.86
N HIS A 209 -5.05 -11.82 -25.89
CA HIS A 209 -4.72 -10.55 -25.27
C HIS A 209 -5.75 -10.22 -24.20
N ALA A 210 -5.30 -9.85 -23.03
CA ALA A 210 -6.15 -9.62 -21.85
C ALA A 210 -5.94 -8.22 -21.29
N LEU A 211 -7.05 -7.61 -20.88
CA LEU A 211 -7.09 -6.35 -20.16
C LEU A 211 -7.31 -6.64 -18.68
N VAL A 212 -6.36 -6.21 -17.84
CA VAL A 212 -6.38 -6.40 -16.38
C VAL A 212 -6.62 -5.06 -15.70
N GLY A 213 -7.49 -5.02 -14.70
CA GLY A 213 -7.73 -3.79 -13.95
C GLY A 213 -8.09 -4.04 -12.49
N TYR A 214 -7.57 -3.17 -11.64
CA TYR A 214 -7.85 -3.17 -10.22
C TYR A 214 -9.17 -2.45 -9.93
N LEU A 215 -10.06 -3.08 -9.20
CA LEU A 215 -11.29 -2.46 -8.70
C LEU A 215 -11.10 -2.04 -7.24
N HIS A 216 -11.34 -0.77 -6.92
CA HIS A 216 -11.34 -0.27 -5.54
C HIS A 216 -12.55 -0.84 -4.80
N ALA A 217 -12.40 -2.04 -4.22
CA ALA A 217 -13.48 -2.76 -3.57
C ALA A 217 -13.52 -2.52 -2.05
N SER A 218 -12.37 -2.26 -1.41
CA SER A 218 -12.25 -2.05 0.04
C SER A 218 -12.26 -0.56 0.45
N PHE A 219 -12.12 0.36 -0.50
CA PHE A 219 -12.05 1.79 -0.23
C PHE A 219 -12.59 2.62 -1.41
N ALA A 220 -12.76 3.93 -1.17
CA ALA A 220 -12.92 4.93 -2.23
C ALA A 220 -11.83 6.00 -2.11
N ASN A 221 -11.44 6.56 -3.25
CA ASN A 221 -10.54 7.70 -3.35
C ASN A 221 -11.10 8.73 -4.35
N GLY A 222 -10.25 9.63 -4.87
CA GLY A 222 -10.64 10.66 -5.84
C GLY A 222 -11.30 10.14 -7.13
N ALA A 223 -11.11 8.86 -7.47
CA ALA A 223 -11.78 8.21 -8.61
C ALA A 223 -13.22 7.74 -8.27
N GLY A 224 -13.63 7.83 -7.01
CA GLY A 224 -14.92 7.36 -6.54
C GLY A 224 -15.02 5.84 -6.38
N TYR A 225 -16.16 5.39 -5.84
CA TYR A 225 -16.50 3.97 -5.72
C TYR A 225 -17.27 3.50 -6.97
N LEU A 226 -16.88 2.35 -7.49
CA LEU A 226 -17.57 1.69 -8.60
C LEU A 226 -18.08 0.33 -8.12
N ARG A 227 -19.39 0.09 -8.26
CA ARG A 227 -19.97 -1.21 -7.90
C ARG A 227 -19.48 -2.30 -8.85
N MET A 228 -19.32 -3.52 -8.35
CA MET A 228 -18.88 -4.65 -9.16
C MET A 228 -19.79 -4.93 -10.37
N ALA A 229 -21.11 -4.69 -10.21
CA ALA A 229 -22.07 -4.84 -11.32
C ALA A 229 -21.84 -3.81 -12.44
N ASP A 230 -21.32 -2.64 -12.12
CA ASP A 230 -21.12 -1.52 -13.06
C ASP A 230 -19.74 -1.57 -13.74
N VAL A 231 -18.85 -2.46 -13.32
CA VAL A 231 -17.56 -2.69 -14.02
C VAL A 231 -17.86 -3.11 -15.45
N PRO A 232 -17.30 -2.45 -16.48
CA PRO A 232 -17.51 -2.85 -17.87
C PRO A 232 -17.06 -4.29 -18.17
N ASP A 233 -17.79 -4.98 -19.05
CA ASP A 233 -17.43 -6.35 -19.47
C ASP A 233 -16.22 -6.38 -20.42
N SER A 234 -15.65 -5.25 -20.73
CA SER A 234 -14.39 -5.13 -21.48
C SER A 234 -13.16 -5.58 -20.69
N TRP A 235 -13.24 -5.63 -19.35
CA TRP A 235 -12.16 -6.13 -18.49
C TRP A 235 -12.15 -7.66 -18.46
N ASP A 236 -11.00 -8.27 -18.69
CA ASP A 236 -10.84 -9.74 -18.71
C ASP A 236 -10.44 -10.30 -17.35
N VAL A 237 -9.64 -9.53 -16.60
CA VAL A 237 -9.27 -9.82 -15.20
C VAL A 237 -9.61 -8.60 -14.36
N ILE A 238 -10.29 -8.82 -13.24
CA ILE A 238 -10.68 -7.80 -12.28
C ILE A 238 -10.06 -8.18 -10.94
N ASP A 239 -9.06 -7.42 -10.51
CA ASP A 239 -8.37 -7.60 -9.25
C ASP A 239 -9.04 -6.76 -8.17
N LEU A 240 -9.61 -7.42 -7.15
CA LEU A 240 -10.30 -6.76 -6.05
C LEU A 240 -9.28 -6.17 -5.05
N ALA A 241 -9.08 -4.87 -5.08
CA ALA A 241 -8.17 -4.14 -4.21
C ALA A 241 -8.87 -3.71 -2.91
N PHE A 242 -8.42 -4.11 -1.71
CA PHE A 242 -7.38 -5.09 -1.42
C PHE A 242 -7.81 -6.01 -0.28
N GLY A 243 -7.25 -7.22 -0.25
CA GLY A 243 -7.13 -8.00 0.96
C GLY A 243 -5.91 -7.50 1.74
N GLU A 244 -6.08 -7.21 3.02
CA GLU A 244 -5.05 -6.63 3.87
C GLU A 244 -4.79 -7.50 5.10
N PRO A 245 -3.55 -7.56 5.61
CA PRO A 245 -3.25 -8.33 6.80
C PRO A 245 -3.76 -7.63 8.07
N THR A 246 -4.12 -8.40 9.08
CA THR A 246 -4.47 -7.84 10.41
C THR A 246 -3.26 -7.26 11.14
N SER A 247 -2.06 -7.69 10.79
CA SER A 247 -0.78 -7.04 11.06
C SER A 247 0.26 -7.57 10.07
N VAL A 248 1.34 -6.84 9.84
CA VAL A 248 2.37 -7.13 8.84
C VAL A 248 2.86 -8.58 8.87
N THR A 249 3.02 -9.18 10.05
CA THR A 249 3.57 -10.54 10.22
C THR A 249 2.55 -11.61 10.59
N SER A 250 1.25 -11.27 10.66
CA SER A 250 0.21 -12.22 11.09
C SER A 250 -0.08 -13.32 10.06
N GLY A 251 0.05 -13.02 8.79
CA GLY A 251 -0.48 -13.83 7.69
C GLY A 251 -2.01 -13.90 7.65
N ASP A 252 -2.73 -13.29 8.61
CA ASP A 252 -4.19 -13.28 8.66
C ASP A 252 -4.75 -12.18 7.75
N ILE A 253 -5.12 -12.54 6.53
CA ILE A 253 -5.66 -11.63 5.52
C ILE A 253 -7.17 -11.44 5.74
N ARG A 254 -7.62 -10.19 5.63
CA ARG A 254 -9.02 -9.79 5.65
C ARG A 254 -9.36 -9.05 4.37
N PHE A 255 -10.54 -9.34 3.84
CA PHE A 255 -11.10 -8.57 2.74
C PHE A 255 -12.40 -7.93 3.23
N ASN A 256 -12.29 -6.67 3.59
CA ASN A 256 -13.39 -5.84 4.03
C ASN A 256 -13.79 -4.93 2.86
N ARG A 257 -15.03 -5.04 2.40
CA ARG A 257 -15.54 -4.13 1.39
C ARG A 257 -15.68 -2.72 1.96
N CYS A 258 -15.59 -1.73 1.10
CA CYS A 258 -15.81 -0.35 1.50
C CYS A 258 -17.14 -0.20 2.25
N SER A 259 -17.11 0.46 3.40
CA SER A 259 -18.29 0.67 4.23
C SER A 259 -19.31 1.60 3.54
N THR A 260 -20.57 1.47 3.85
CA THR A 260 -21.59 2.40 3.33
C THR A 260 -21.44 3.82 3.89
N THR A 261 -20.66 4.00 4.94
CA THR A 261 -20.27 5.33 5.45
C THR A 261 -19.29 6.02 4.50
N ASP A 262 -18.28 5.29 4.05
CA ASP A 262 -17.21 5.82 3.19
C ASP A 262 -17.61 5.74 1.71
N CYS A 263 -18.40 4.73 1.35
CA CYS A 263 -18.90 4.45 0.00
C CYS A 263 -20.44 4.35 0.03
N PRO A 264 -21.17 5.49 0.04
CA PRO A 264 -22.64 5.46 0.20
C PRO A 264 -23.39 4.69 -0.90
N THR A 265 -22.75 4.44 -2.03
CA THR A 265 -23.32 3.67 -3.16
C THR A 265 -22.90 2.21 -3.16
N ALA A 266 -22.18 1.75 -2.12
CA ALA A 266 -21.73 0.35 -2.05
C ALA A 266 -22.94 -0.58 -1.97
N GLU A 267 -22.92 -1.61 -2.81
CA GLU A 267 -23.92 -2.67 -2.85
C GLU A 267 -23.80 -3.61 -1.65
N SER A 268 -24.85 -4.38 -1.36
CA SER A 268 -24.81 -5.41 -0.32
C SER A 268 -23.81 -6.51 -0.64
N ASP A 269 -23.37 -7.29 0.35
CA ASP A 269 -22.50 -8.47 0.14
C ASP A 269 -23.15 -9.50 -0.81
N ALA A 270 -24.47 -9.64 -0.75
CA ALA A 270 -25.21 -10.54 -1.62
C ALA A 270 -25.15 -10.07 -3.09
N ASP A 271 -25.37 -8.78 -3.34
CA ASP A 271 -25.33 -8.20 -4.68
C ASP A 271 -23.91 -8.20 -5.25
N PHE A 272 -22.92 -7.88 -4.43
CA PHE A 272 -21.50 -7.94 -4.84
C PHE A 272 -21.11 -9.37 -5.26
N LYS A 273 -21.49 -10.37 -4.46
CA LYS A 273 -21.24 -11.78 -4.80
C LYS A 273 -21.98 -12.21 -6.06
N ALA A 274 -23.23 -11.78 -6.24
CA ALA A 274 -23.99 -12.05 -7.46
C ALA A 274 -23.35 -11.40 -8.69
N ALA A 275 -22.83 -10.17 -8.55
CA ALA A 275 -22.14 -9.47 -9.62
C ALA A 275 -20.81 -10.17 -10.01
N ILE A 276 -20.03 -10.67 -9.03
CA ILE A 276 -18.84 -11.50 -9.29
C ILE A 276 -19.25 -12.74 -10.11
N ALA A 277 -20.28 -13.46 -9.68
CA ALA A 277 -20.76 -14.64 -10.39
C ALA A 277 -21.21 -14.32 -11.83
N ALA A 278 -21.87 -13.17 -12.03
CA ALA A 278 -22.29 -12.71 -13.36
C ALA A 278 -21.09 -12.37 -14.27
N LYS A 279 -20.02 -11.74 -13.76
CA LYS A 279 -18.78 -11.50 -14.53
C LYS A 279 -18.10 -12.82 -14.91
N ARG A 280 -17.98 -13.74 -13.95
CA ARG A 280 -17.41 -15.07 -14.19
C ARG A 280 -18.21 -15.89 -15.21
N ALA A 281 -19.54 -15.79 -15.20
CA ALA A 281 -20.40 -16.44 -16.20
C ALA A 281 -20.15 -15.91 -17.63
N LYS A 282 -19.61 -14.69 -17.77
CA LYS A 282 -19.17 -14.11 -19.04
C LYS A 282 -17.70 -14.44 -19.38
N GLY A 283 -17.09 -15.37 -18.65
CA GLY A 283 -15.70 -15.79 -18.86
C GLY A 283 -14.65 -14.87 -18.25
N LYS A 284 -15.05 -13.80 -17.54
CA LYS A 284 -14.12 -12.90 -16.86
C LYS A 284 -13.54 -13.56 -15.61
N LYS A 285 -12.33 -13.16 -15.21
CA LYS A 285 -11.68 -13.62 -13.99
C LYS A 285 -11.78 -12.54 -12.92
N VAL A 286 -12.13 -12.96 -11.72
CA VAL A 286 -12.20 -12.06 -10.57
C VAL A 286 -11.29 -12.62 -9.48
N LEU A 287 -10.26 -11.86 -9.11
CA LEU A 287 -9.22 -12.27 -8.17
C LEU A 287 -9.28 -11.42 -6.90
N LEU A 288 -8.78 -11.96 -5.80
CA LEU A 288 -8.40 -11.15 -4.65
C LEU A 288 -7.00 -10.60 -4.90
N SER A 289 -6.81 -9.30 -4.88
CA SER A 289 -5.48 -8.71 -4.79
C SER A 289 -5.10 -8.48 -3.33
N ILE A 290 -3.89 -8.86 -2.93
CA ILE A 290 -3.37 -8.71 -1.57
C ILE A 290 -2.13 -7.85 -1.61
N GLY A 291 -2.10 -6.83 -0.73
CA GLY A 291 -0.98 -5.91 -0.62
C GLY A 291 -1.39 -4.48 -0.90
N GLY A 292 -0.82 -3.93 -1.99
CA GLY A 292 -0.90 -2.50 -2.27
C GLY A 292 -0.09 -1.67 -1.28
N GLN A 293 -0.10 -0.37 -1.48
CA GLN A 293 0.74 0.59 -0.75
C GLN A 293 0.66 0.47 0.78
N ASN A 294 -0.50 0.09 1.33
CA ASN A 294 -0.74 0.06 2.78
C ASN A 294 -0.87 -1.37 3.35
N GLY A 295 -0.83 -2.39 2.50
CA GLY A 295 -1.11 -3.78 2.85
C GLY A 295 0.13 -4.66 2.98
N GLU A 296 1.21 -4.21 3.61
CA GLU A 296 2.44 -4.99 3.75
C GLU A 296 2.21 -6.36 4.42
N VAL A 297 2.75 -7.42 3.81
CA VAL A 297 2.66 -8.80 4.28
C VAL A 297 4.04 -9.43 4.37
N GLN A 298 4.45 -9.82 5.57
CA GLN A 298 5.72 -10.51 5.81
C GLN A 298 5.46 -11.89 6.41
N LEU A 299 5.56 -12.92 5.61
CA LEU A 299 5.40 -14.31 6.06
C LEU A 299 6.70 -14.84 6.69
N THR A 300 7.06 -14.28 7.85
CA THR A 300 8.33 -14.57 8.52
C THR A 300 8.41 -15.96 9.14
N THR A 301 7.26 -16.62 9.37
CA THR A 301 7.17 -17.95 10.01
C THR A 301 6.26 -18.89 9.23
N THR A 302 6.41 -20.20 9.45
CA THR A 302 5.49 -21.20 8.89
C THR A 302 4.06 -21.06 9.42
N ALA A 303 3.90 -20.60 10.67
CA ALA A 303 2.58 -20.34 11.23
C ALA A 303 1.88 -19.17 10.51
N ALA A 304 2.59 -18.07 10.21
CA ALA A 304 2.06 -16.97 9.42
C ALA A 304 1.70 -17.42 7.99
N ARG A 305 2.55 -18.28 7.37
CA ARG A 305 2.27 -18.90 6.07
C ARG A 305 0.96 -19.71 6.10
N ASP A 306 0.77 -20.55 7.11
CA ASP A 306 -0.41 -21.43 7.20
C ASP A 306 -1.68 -20.61 7.47
N THR A 307 -1.56 -19.54 8.26
CA THR A 307 -2.62 -18.56 8.48
C THR A 307 -2.96 -17.83 7.18
N PHE A 308 -1.95 -17.42 6.40
CA PHE A 308 -2.15 -16.80 5.08
C PHE A 308 -2.93 -17.72 4.15
N VAL A 309 -2.51 -18.97 4.01
CA VAL A 309 -3.19 -19.95 3.17
C VAL A 309 -4.66 -20.13 3.59
N SER A 310 -4.92 -20.26 4.89
CA SER A 310 -6.27 -20.50 5.39
C SER A 310 -7.19 -19.28 5.24
N SER A 311 -6.69 -18.07 5.54
CA SER A 311 -7.46 -16.83 5.43
C SER A 311 -7.76 -16.49 3.97
N VAL A 312 -6.76 -16.57 3.08
CA VAL A 312 -6.93 -16.34 1.64
C VAL A 312 -7.91 -17.33 1.03
N ALA A 313 -7.77 -18.62 1.36
CA ALA A 313 -8.70 -19.63 0.88
C ALA A 313 -10.14 -19.36 1.36
N SER A 314 -10.31 -18.94 2.61
CA SER A 314 -11.63 -18.57 3.13
C SER A 314 -12.27 -17.40 2.37
N ILE A 315 -11.48 -16.40 1.96
CA ILE A 315 -11.95 -15.27 1.17
C ILE A 315 -12.34 -15.71 -0.24
N ILE A 316 -11.48 -16.48 -0.91
CA ILE A 316 -11.74 -17.03 -2.24
C ILE A 316 -13.04 -17.86 -2.25
N ASP A 317 -13.18 -18.74 -1.27
CA ASP A 317 -14.37 -19.60 -1.13
C ASP A 317 -15.63 -18.77 -0.80
N LYS A 318 -15.53 -17.80 0.11
CA LYS A 318 -16.65 -16.90 0.47
C LYS A 318 -17.20 -16.15 -0.74
N TRP A 319 -16.32 -15.56 -1.52
CA TRP A 319 -16.73 -14.68 -2.63
C TRP A 319 -16.84 -15.40 -3.97
N GLY A 320 -16.35 -16.63 -4.06
CA GLY A 320 -16.33 -17.43 -5.27
C GLY A 320 -15.38 -16.86 -6.33
N LEU A 321 -14.15 -16.52 -5.91
CA LEU A 321 -13.13 -15.92 -6.78
C LEU A 321 -12.39 -16.97 -7.62
N ASP A 322 -11.75 -16.53 -8.68
CA ASP A 322 -10.97 -17.38 -9.59
C ASP A 322 -9.52 -17.59 -9.12
N GLY A 323 -9.04 -16.79 -8.18
CA GLY A 323 -7.65 -16.88 -7.75
C GLY A 323 -7.16 -15.70 -6.93
N LEU A 324 -5.87 -15.46 -7.05
CA LEU A 324 -5.12 -14.49 -6.25
C LEU A 324 -4.21 -13.65 -7.14
N ASP A 325 -4.17 -12.37 -6.85
CA ASP A 325 -3.14 -11.44 -7.28
C ASP A 325 -2.23 -11.08 -6.11
N VAL A 326 -0.91 -11.07 -6.33
CA VAL A 326 0.10 -10.74 -5.32
C VAL A 326 0.70 -9.38 -5.64
N ASP A 327 0.20 -8.37 -4.95
CA ASP A 327 0.61 -6.96 -5.07
C ASP A 327 1.41 -6.53 -3.84
N PHE A 328 2.49 -7.28 -3.53
CA PHE A 328 3.33 -7.05 -2.37
C PHE A 328 4.32 -5.92 -2.62
N GLU A 329 4.06 -4.79 -2.02
CA GLU A 329 4.86 -3.56 -2.11
C GLU A 329 5.66 -3.31 -0.82
N GLY A 330 6.39 -2.20 -0.78
CA GLY A 330 7.05 -1.69 0.41
C GLY A 330 8.10 -2.66 0.97
N HIS A 331 7.90 -3.11 2.19
CA HIS A 331 8.79 -4.04 2.90
C HIS A 331 8.24 -5.48 2.98
N SER A 332 7.25 -5.83 2.18
CA SER A 332 6.65 -7.17 2.19
C SER A 332 7.68 -8.27 1.90
N LEU A 333 8.57 -8.03 0.93
CA LEU A 333 9.61 -8.99 0.56
C LEU A 333 11.00 -8.39 0.74
N SER A 334 11.91 -9.20 1.29
CA SER A 334 13.32 -8.86 1.42
C SER A 334 14.18 -10.13 1.41
N LEU A 335 15.41 -9.99 0.92
CA LEU A 335 16.41 -11.05 0.86
C LEU A 335 17.43 -10.86 1.98
N GLY A 336 17.61 -11.87 2.81
CA GLY A 336 18.62 -11.87 3.87
C GLY A 336 20.05 -11.76 3.32
N THR A 337 20.98 -11.29 4.16
CA THR A 337 22.39 -11.22 3.78
C THR A 337 22.90 -12.60 3.37
N GLY A 338 23.51 -12.71 2.21
CA GLY A 338 24.01 -13.97 1.67
C GLY A 338 22.99 -14.77 0.85
N ASP A 339 21.71 -14.36 0.80
CA ASP A 339 20.73 -14.96 -0.11
C ASP A 339 20.92 -14.37 -1.52
N THR A 340 21.81 -14.98 -2.30
CA THR A 340 22.25 -14.47 -3.60
C THR A 340 21.83 -15.35 -4.78
N ASP A 341 21.14 -16.47 -4.51
CA ASP A 341 20.65 -17.40 -5.54
C ASP A 341 19.12 -17.40 -5.60
N PHE A 342 18.56 -16.66 -6.54
CA PHE A 342 17.10 -16.59 -6.73
C PHE A 342 16.45 -17.95 -7.04
N LYS A 343 17.24 -18.96 -7.49
CA LYS A 343 16.74 -20.31 -7.78
C LYS A 343 16.54 -21.13 -6.50
N ASN A 344 17.31 -20.83 -5.48
CA ASN A 344 17.31 -21.52 -4.18
C ASN A 344 17.26 -20.51 -3.03
N PRO A 345 16.20 -19.69 -2.91
CA PRO A 345 16.12 -18.66 -1.88
C PRO A 345 16.09 -19.28 -0.48
N THR A 346 16.69 -18.57 0.47
CA THR A 346 16.75 -18.97 1.88
C THR A 346 16.01 -18.01 2.81
N SER A 347 15.64 -16.83 2.33
CA SER A 347 14.94 -15.80 3.11
C SER A 347 13.54 -16.27 3.50
N PRO A 348 13.18 -16.26 4.80
CA PRO A 348 11.91 -16.83 5.28
C PRO A 348 10.67 -16.25 4.59
N VAL A 349 10.61 -14.91 4.39
CA VAL A 349 9.46 -14.24 3.74
C VAL A 349 9.26 -14.73 2.30
N ILE A 350 10.35 -15.02 1.59
CA ILE A 350 10.33 -15.54 0.22
C ILE A 350 9.91 -17.02 0.20
N VAL A 351 10.57 -17.85 1.01
CA VAL A 351 10.32 -19.30 1.05
C VAL A 351 8.88 -19.59 1.50
N ASN A 352 8.39 -18.87 2.50
CA ASN A 352 7.04 -19.03 3.01
C ASN A 352 5.99 -18.56 1.99
N LEU A 353 6.22 -17.45 1.29
CA LEU A 353 5.33 -16.99 0.23
C LEU A 353 5.24 -18.02 -0.90
N ILE A 354 6.37 -18.49 -1.41
CA ILE A 354 6.41 -19.55 -2.44
C ILE A 354 5.64 -20.81 -1.97
N SER A 355 5.85 -21.22 -0.73
CA SER A 355 5.15 -22.37 -0.14
C SER A 355 3.64 -22.14 -0.06
N ALA A 356 3.21 -20.94 0.36
CA ALA A 356 1.79 -20.57 0.43
C ALA A 356 1.12 -20.59 -0.95
N LEU A 357 1.75 -19.98 -1.96
CA LEU A 357 1.24 -19.94 -3.32
C LEU A 357 1.12 -21.33 -3.93
N LYS A 358 2.13 -22.20 -3.73
CA LYS A 358 2.06 -23.61 -4.15
C LYS A 358 0.93 -24.37 -3.46
N THR A 359 0.70 -24.12 -2.18
CA THR A 359 -0.39 -24.75 -1.43
C THR A 359 -1.76 -24.32 -1.94
N LEU A 360 -1.95 -23.01 -2.20
CA LEU A 360 -3.18 -22.50 -2.80
C LEU A 360 -3.40 -23.06 -4.21
N LYS A 361 -2.35 -23.11 -5.03
CA LYS A 361 -2.41 -23.72 -6.37
C LYS A 361 -2.78 -25.20 -6.31
N ALA A 362 -2.21 -25.95 -5.38
CA ALA A 362 -2.56 -27.35 -5.18
C ALA A 362 -4.01 -27.54 -4.72
N ARG A 363 -4.52 -26.63 -3.85
CA ARG A 363 -5.91 -26.67 -3.36
C ARG A 363 -6.93 -26.47 -4.47
N TYR A 364 -6.71 -25.47 -5.35
CA TYR A 364 -7.68 -25.08 -6.39
C TYR A 364 -7.38 -25.66 -7.78
N GLY A 365 -6.22 -26.27 -7.96
CA GLY A 365 -5.84 -26.96 -9.18
C GLY A 365 -5.57 -26.04 -10.37
N SER A 366 -5.75 -26.57 -11.59
CA SER A 366 -5.45 -25.86 -12.84
C SER A 366 -6.34 -24.64 -13.10
N GLY A 367 -7.53 -24.58 -12.49
CA GLY A 367 -8.44 -23.44 -12.59
C GLY A 367 -8.01 -22.20 -11.79
N PHE A 368 -7.04 -22.34 -10.88
CA PHE A 368 -6.56 -21.24 -10.07
C PHE A 368 -5.73 -20.24 -10.88
N VAL A 369 -6.21 -19.02 -10.96
CA VAL A 369 -5.52 -17.90 -11.62
C VAL A 369 -4.59 -17.25 -10.62
N LEU A 370 -3.30 -17.21 -10.93
CA LEU A 370 -2.29 -16.53 -10.13
C LEU A 370 -1.69 -15.40 -10.94
N THR A 371 -1.81 -14.18 -10.43
CA THR A 371 -1.15 -13.00 -11.00
C THR A 371 -0.22 -12.35 -9.98
N MET A 372 0.71 -11.54 -10.44
CA MET A 372 1.64 -10.80 -9.60
C MET A 372 1.86 -9.40 -10.20
N ALA A 373 1.88 -8.39 -9.34
CA ALA A 373 2.04 -6.99 -9.70
C ALA A 373 3.21 -6.30 -8.96
N PRO A 374 4.41 -6.85 -8.98
CA PRO A 374 5.54 -6.21 -8.31
C PRO A 374 5.92 -4.88 -8.97
N GLU A 375 6.49 -3.96 -8.18
CA GLU A 375 7.19 -2.79 -8.72
C GLU A 375 8.45 -3.20 -9.48
N THR A 376 8.90 -2.37 -10.42
CA THR A 376 10.17 -2.57 -11.16
C THR A 376 11.39 -2.74 -10.25
N PHE A 377 11.35 -2.12 -9.07
CA PHE A 377 12.38 -2.23 -8.04
C PHE A 377 12.62 -3.67 -7.59
N PHE A 378 11.55 -4.45 -7.44
CA PHE A 378 11.61 -5.84 -6.98
C PHE A 378 11.91 -6.85 -8.10
N VAL A 379 11.92 -6.41 -9.36
CA VAL A 379 12.11 -7.28 -10.54
C VAL A 379 13.28 -6.81 -11.39
N GLN A 380 13.07 -5.76 -12.21
CA GLN A 380 14.05 -5.33 -13.21
C GLN A 380 15.32 -4.74 -12.59
N LEU A 381 15.22 -4.05 -11.43
CA LEU A 381 16.40 -3.60 -10.71
C LEU A 381 17.34 -4.75 -10.33
N GLY A 382 16.80 -5.98 -10.23
CA GLY A 382 17.55 -7.21 -10.03
C GLY A 382 18.63 -7.48 -11.10
N TYR A 383 18.56 -6.81 -12.25
CA TYR A 383 19.64 -6.83 -13.26
C TYR A 383 20.94 -6.24 -12.71
N GLN A 384 20.85 -5.14 -11.97
CA GLN A 384 22.02 -4.46 -11.40
C GLN A 384 22.30 -4.90 -9.96
N TYR A 385 21.25 -5.07 -9.14
CA TYR A 385 21.35 -5.31 -7.70
C TYR A 385 20.42 -6.45 -7.29
N TYR A 386 20.88 -7.35 -6.44
CA TYR A 386 20.06 -8.45 -5.93
C TYR A 386 20.23 -8.59 -4.43
N GLY A 387 19.17 -8.24 -3.69
CA GLY A 387 19.15 -8.24 -2.23
C GLY A 387 20.25 -7.39 -1.62
N SER A 388 20.62 -7.71 -0.38
CA SER A 388 21.70 -7.02 0.35
C SER A 388 23.09 -7.19 -0.26
N GLY A 389 23.21 -7.97 -1.33
CA GLY A 389 24.48 -8.37 -1.91
C GLY A 389 25.27 -9.32 -0.99
N PRO A 390 26.43 -9.82 -1.46
CA PRO A 390 27.21 -10.83 -0.71
C PRO A 390 27.84 -10.29 0.59
N TRP A 391 27.97 -8.95 0.70
CA TRP A 391 28.64 -8.28 1.83
C TRP A 391 27.69 -7.44 2.69
N GLY A 392 26.38 -7.38 2.36
CA GLY A 392 25.47 -6.38 2.89
C GLY A 392 25.71 -4.99 2.28
N GLY A 393 24.86 -4.02 2.64
CA GLY A 393 25.02 -2.62 2.22
C GLY A 393 24.29 -2.23 0.94
N GLN A 394 23.54 -3.16 0.34
CA GLN A 394 22.53 -2.88 -0.70
C GLN A 394 21.12 -3.00 -0.10
N ASP A 395 20.12 -2.48 -0.79
CA ASP A 395 18.74 -2.63 -0.35
C ASP A 395 18.30 -4.09 -0.45
N PRO A 396 17.89 -4.74 0.67
CA PRO A 396 17.52 -6.15 0.68
C PRO A 396 16.28 -6.47 -0.16
N ARG A 397 15.54 -5.47 -0.62
CA ARG A 397 14.34 -5.63 -1.44
C ARG A 397 14.64 -5.70 -2.95
N ALA A 398 15.81 -5.20 -3.38
CA ALA A 398 16.18 -5.18 -4.80
C ALA A 398 16.10 -6.57 -5.42
N GLY A 399 15.25 -6.75 -6.41
CA GLY A 399 15.04 -8.04 -7.08
C GLY A 399 14.34 -9.11 -6.23
N ALA A 400 13.72 -8.76 -5.10
CA ALA A 400 13.16 -9.74 -4.15
C ALA A 400 11.98 -10.57 -4.69
N PHE A 401 11.32 -10.13 -5.77
CA PHE A 401 10.30 -10.94 -6.44
C PHE A 401 10.89 -11.99 -7.40
N LEU A 402 12.12 -11.85 -7.84
CA LEU A 402 12.73 -12.81 -8.80
C LEU A 402 12.64 -14.27 -8.34
N PRO A 403 12.94 -14.64 -7.08
CA PRO A 403 12.79 -16.01 -6.63
C PRO A 403 11.34 -16.49 -6.60
N VAL A 404 10.39 -15.62 -6.28
CA VAL A 404 8.95 -15.96 -6.27
C VAL A 404 8.47 -16.23 -7.69
N ILE A 405 8.76 -15.32 -8.63
CA ILE A 405 8.42 -15.48 -10.05
C ILE A 405 9.06 -16.75 -10.61
N TYR A 406 10.35 -16.97 -10.34
CA TYR A 406 11.07 -18.16 -10.79
C TYR A 406 10.44 -19.46 -10.28
N ALA A 407 10.13 -19.52 -8.99
CA ALA A 407 9.55 -20.71 -8.38
C ALA A 407 8.12 -21.01 -8.86
N MET A 408 7.37 -19.97 -9.21
CA MET A 408 5.96 -20.07 -9.64
C MET A 408 5.78 -20.01 -11.17
N ARG A 409 6.83 -19.83 -11.97
CA ARG A 409 6.74 -19.59 -13.42
C ARG A 409 5.94 -20.62 -14.21
N GLY A 410 5.86 -21.87 -13.72
CA GLY A 410 5.03 -22.92 -14.31
C GLY A 410 3.55 -22.83 -13.95
N ASP A 411 3.22 -22.11 -12.88
CA ASP A 411 1.87 -21.96 -12.33
C ASP A 411 1.35 -20.51 -12.45
N LEU A 412 2.24 -19.57 -12.75
CA LEU A 412 1.94 -18.15 -12.91
C LEU A 412 1.13 -17.94 -14.20
N THR A 413 -0.08 -17.39 -14.04
CA THR A 413 -0.94 -17.06 -15.17
C THR A 413 -0.47 -15.78 -15.85
N LEU A 414 -0.12 -14.74 -15.03
CA LEU A 414 0.25 -13.43 -15.55
C LEU A 414 1.14 -12.69 -14.56
N LEU A 415 2.22 -12.11 -15.09
CA LEU A 415 3.03 -11.10 -14.43
C LEU A 415 2.75 -9.74 -15.08
N HIS A 416 2.36 -8.75 -14.31
CA HIS A 416 2.14 -7.38 -14.77
C HIS A 416 2.87 -6.41 -13.84
N VAL A 417 4.18 -6.26 -14.09
CA VAL A 417 5.02 -5.35 -13.34
C VAL A 417 4.48 -3.93 -13.42
N GLN A 418 4.49 -3.22 -12.31
CA GLN A 418 4.08 -1.82 -12.22
C GLN A 418 5.17 -0.93 -12.84
N ASP A 419 5.03 -0.62 -14.13
CA ASP A 419 5.94 0.27 -14.88
C ASP A 419 5.62 1.75 -14.63
N TYR A 420 5.30 2.09 -13.40
CA TYR A 420 4.95 3.42 -12.93
C TYR A 420 5.42 3.61 -11.47
N ASN A 421 5.38 4.82 -10.93
CA ASN A 421 5.94 5.17 -9.63
C ASN A 421 7.40 4.68 -9.44
N SER A 422 8.12 4.54 -10.53
CA SER A 422 9.44 3.93 -10.59
C SER A 422 10.54 4.98 -10.72
N GLY A 423 11.70 4.69 -10.15
CA GLY A 423 12.95 5.35 -10.55
C GLY A 423 13.40 4.93 -11.95
N SER A 424 14.49 5.51 -12.42
CA SER A 424 15.14 5.07 -13.65
C SER A 424 15.76 3.70 -13.46
N ILE A 425 15.50 2.78 -14.39
CA ILE A 425 15.99 1.39 -14.37
C ILE A 425 16.91 1.16 -15.58
N MET A 426 18.00 0.43 -15.37
CA MET A 426 18.90 0.05 -16.46
C MET A 426 18.29 -1.08 -17.30
N GLY A 427 18.13 -0.83 -18.61
CA GLY A 427 17.67 -1.81 -19.58
C GLY A 427 18.80 -2.75 -20.05
N LEU A 428 18.45 -3.73 -20.89
CA LEU A 428 19.42 -4.67 -21.48
C LEU A 428 20.41 -4.03 -22.47
N ASP A 429 20.23 -2.76 -22.80
CA ASP A 429 21.16 -1.93 -23.58
C ASP A 429 22.22 -1.25 -22.71
N ASN A 430 22.19 -1.47 -21.40
CA ASN A 430 23.03 -0.82 -20.41
C ASN A 430 22.82 0.72 -20.36
N GLN A 431 21.63 1.18 -20.72
CA GLN A 431 21.21 2.57 -20.55
C GLN A 431 20.08 2.65 -19.52
N TYR A 432 20.02 3.76 -18.80
CA TYR A 432 18.90 4.03 -17.88
C TYR A 432 17.69 4.53 -18.67
N HIS A 433 16.56 3.91 -18.44
CA HIS A 433 15.27 4.32 -18.95
C HIS A 433 14.40 4.84 -17.81
N SER A 434 13.67 5.92 -18.06
CA SER A 434 12.79 6.56 -17.09
C SER A 434 11.34 6.43 -17.54
N MET A 435 10.43 6.27 -16.56
CA MET A 435 8.98 6.23 -16.83
C MET A 435 8.48 7.51 -17.52
N GLY A 436 7.30 7.45 -18.14
CA GLY A 436 6.68 8.57 -18.86
C GLY A 436 6.88 8.56 -20.36
N GLY A 437 7.35 7.47 -20.94
CA GLY A 437 7.48 7.28 -22.39
C GLY A 437 7.50 5.81 -22.79
N ALA A 438 7.26 5.54 -24.08
CA ALA A 438 7.18 4.18 -24.62
C ALA A 438 8.46 3.35 -24.35
N ASP A 439 9.63 3.97 -24.45
CA ASP A 439 10.93 3.27 -24.31
C ASP A 439 11.09 2.61 -22.93
N PHE A 440 10.57 3.21 -21.85
CA PHE A 440 10.60 2.60 -20.53
C PHE A 440 9.79 1.30 -20.49
N HIS A 441 8.54 1.33 -20.96
CA HIS A 441 7.67 0.15 -21.01
C HIS A 441 8.26 -0.95 -21.90
N VAL A 442 8.85 -0.56 -23.03
CA VAL A 442 9.52 -1.50 -23.94
C VAL A 442 10.73 -2.14 -23.25
N ALA A 443 11.59 -1.35 -22.62
CA ALA A 443 12.80 -1.86 -21.96
C ALA A 443 12.46 -2.78 -20.78
N MET A 444 11.52 -2.39 -19.91
CA MET A 444 11.13 -3.19 -18.74
C MET A 444 10.46 -4.51 -19.15
N THR A 445 9.61 -4.46 -20.17
CA THR A 445 8.94 -5.67 -20.69
C THR A 445 9.93 -6.60 -21.41
N ASP A 446 10.84 -6.07 -22.22
CA ASP A 446 11.86 -6.85 -22.93
C ASP A 446 12.75 -7.64 -21.97
N MET A 447 13.08 -7.08 -20.80
CA MET A 447 13.82 -7.78 -19.75
C MET A 447 13.14 -9.08 -19.33
N LEU A 448 11.82 -9.05 -19.16
CA LEU A 448 11.03 -10.24 -18.80
C LEU A 448 10.96 -11.27 -19.93
N LEU A 449 10.86 -10.79 -21.18
CA LEU A 449 10.72 -11.62 -22.38
C LEU A 449 12.05 -12.21 -22.85
N LYS A 450 13.18 -11.56 -22.54
CA LYS A 450 14.53 -12.00 -22.91
C LYS A 450 15.21 -12.75 -21.78
N GLY A 451 14.87 -12.43 -20.52
CA GLY A 451 15.67 -12.79 -19.36
C GLY A 451 16.94 -11.94 -19.23
N PHE A 452 17.56 -11.99 -18.07
CA PHE A 452 18.72 -11.13 -17.76
C PHE A 452 19.63 -11.75 -16.68
N PRO A 453 20.92 -11.38 -16.66
CA PRO A 453 21.84 -11.78 -15.60
C PRO A 453 21.51 -11.05 -14.30
N VAL A 454 21.24 -11.79 -13.23
CA VAL A 454 20.93 -11.21 -11.91
C VAL A 454 22.19 -10.65 -11.28
N ALA A 455 22.16 -9.41 -10.81
CA ALA A 455 23.32 -8.65 -10.30
C ALA A 455 24.51 -8.66 -11.29
N GLY A 456 24.24 -8.59 -12.59
CA GLY A 456 25.25 -8.63 -13.64
C GLY A 456 25.94 -10.00 -13.81
N ASN A 457 25.56 -11.02 -13.05
CA ASN A 457 26.18 -12.34 -13.07
C ASN A 457 25.63 -13.21 -14.22
N THR A 458 26.36 -13.34 -15.30
CA THR A 458 25.97 -14.13 -16.48
C THR A 458 25.83 -15.64 -16.20
N ALA A 459 26.41 -16.15 -15.12
CA ALA A 459 26.20 -17.53 -14.67
C ALA A 459 24.85 -17.70 -13.93
N ASN A 460 24.24 -16.61 -13.47
CA ASN A 460 22.98 -16.60 -12.75
C ASN A 460 21.88 -15.88 -13.54
N MET A 461 21.49 -16.48 -14.68
CA MET A 461 20.48 -15.90 -15.57
C MET A 461 19.07 -16.12 -15.05
N PHE A 462 18.29 -15.04 -14.91
CA PHE A 462 16.85 -15.11 -14.79
C PHE A 462 16.27 -15.49 -16.16
N PRO A 463 15.50 -16.59 -16.24
CA PRO A 463 15.04 -17.08 -17.54
C PRO A 463 13.92 -16.21 -18.12
N PRO A 464 13.74 -16.20 -19.45
CA PRO A 464 12.61 -15.53 -20.08
C PRO A 464 11.28 -16.14 -19.62
N LEU A 465 10.26 -15.30 -19.53
CA LEU A 465 8.86 -15.70 -19.38
C LEU A 465 8.24 -15.85 -20.78
N ALA A 466 7.21 -16.69 -20.88
CA ALA A 466 6.41 -16.74 -22.09
C ALA A 466 5.67 -15.41 -22.31
N PRO A 467 5.61 -14.89 -23.55
CA PRO A 467 4.89 -13.62 -23.81
C PRO A 467 3.44 -13.64 -23.32
N SER A 468 2.80 -14.80 -23.38
CA SER A 468 1.45 -15.01 -22.85
C SER A 468 1.34 -14.93 -21.31
N GLN A 469 2.46 -14.81 -20.59
CA GLN A 469 2.53 -14.60 -19.14
C GLN A 469 2.90 -13.17 -18.76
N VAL A 470 3.06 -12.26 -19.71
CA VAL A 470 3.53 -10.89 -19.45
C VAL A 470 2.52 -9.86 -19.95
N ALA A 471 2.11 -8.95 -19.08
CA ALA A 471 1.38 -7.73 -19.44
C ALA A 471 2.13 -6.50 -18.90
N ILE A 472 1.87 -5.34 -19.48
CA ILE A 472 2.51 -4.08 -19.08
C ILE A 472 1.61 -3.37 -18.07
N GLY A 473 2.11 -3.09 -16.88
CA GLY A 473 1.40 -2.33 -15.86
C GLY A 473 1.59 -0.83 -16.02
N MET A 474 0.49 -0.08 -16.14
CA MET A 474 0.49 1.37 -16.35
C MET A 474 -0.59 2.05 -15.50
N PRO A 475 -0.43 3.32 -15.11
CA PRO A 475 -1.51 4.06 -14.48
C PRO A 475 -2.55 4.47 -15.52
N ALA A 476 -3.85 4.43 -15.16
CA ALA A 476 -4.94 4.76 -16.08
C ALA A 476 -4.98 6.25 -16.48
N ASN A 477 -4.44 7.10 -15.61
CA ASN A 477 -4.29 8.55 -15.85
C ASN A 477 -3.24 9.14 -14.91
N SER A 478 -2.99 10.45 -15.02
CA SER A 478 -1.99 11.15 -14.21
C SER A 478 -2.32 11.26 -12.71
N TYR A 479 -3.55 10.97 -12.29
CA TYR A 479 -3.94 10.92 -10.87
C TYR A 479 -3.75 9.52 -10.27
N ALA A 480 -3.62 8.51 -11.13
CA ALA A 480 -3.48 7.11 -10.73
C ALA A 480 -2.04 6.73 -10.35
N GLY A 481 -1.05 7.51 -10.77
CA GLY A 481 0.36 7.27 -10.48
C GLY A 481 1.28 8.11 -11.38
N ASN A 482 2.53 8.24 -10.96
CA ASN A 482 3.55 8.90 -11.77
C ASN A 482 3.97 7.97 -12.91
N GLY A 483 4.20 8.53 -14.09
CA GLY A 483 4.60 7.74 -15.27
C GLY A 483 3.44 7.45 -16.23
N TYR A 484 2.30 8.12 -16.05
CA TYR A 484 1.23 8.06 -17.05
C TYR A 484 1.76 8.44 -18.43
N VAL A 485 1.32 7.70 -19.44
CA VAL A 485 1.63 7.94 -20.84
C VAL A 485 0.34 8.01 -21.67
N ALA A 486 0.33 8.91 -22.65
CA ALA A 486 -0.81 9.06 -23.54
C ALA A 486 -1.04 7.80 -24.41
N PRO A 487 -2.26 7.58 -24.93
CA PRO A 487 -2.61 6.44 -25.80
C PRO A 487 -1.65 6.21 -26.98
N THR A 488 -1.09 7.27 -27.53
CA THR A 488 -0.09 7.18 -28.61
C THR A 488 1.21 6.52 -28.17
N GLU A 489 1.68 6.80 -26.95
CA GLU A 489 2.88 6.16 -26.39
C GLU A 489 2.60 4.69 -25.99
N VAL A 490 1.40 4.39 -25.48
CA VAL A 490 0.96 3.00 -25.25
C VAL A 490 0.99 2.21 -26.55
N THR A 491 0.38 2.75 -27.60
CA THR A 491 0.35 2.12 -28.94
C THR A 491 1.77 1.92 -29.49
N LYS A 492 2.64 2.93 -29.32
CA LYS A 492 4.04 2.85 -29.75
C LYS A 492 4.81 1.75 -29.00
N ALA A 493 4.63 1.62 -27.68
CA ALA A 493 5.23 0.54 -26.91
C ALA A 493 4.74 -0.85 -27.39
N LEU A 494 3.43 -0.98 -27.62
CA LEU A 494 2.84 -2.22 -28.14
C LEU A 494 3.33 -2.55 -29.55
N ASP A 495 3.42 -1.59 -30.47
CA ASP A 495 3.96 -1.80 -31.81
C ASP A 495 5.42 -2.26 -31.77
N CYS A 496 6.22 -1.64 -30.92
CA CYS A 496 7.62 -2.04 -30.76
C CYS A 496 7.75 -3.48 -30.22
N LEU A 497 7.00 -3.82 -29.16
CA LEU A 497 7.07 -5.13 -28.53
C LEU A 497 6.44 -6.24 -29.37
N THR A 498 5.32 -5.98 -30.04
CA THR A 498 4.57 -7.03 -30.74
C THR A 498 4.98 -7.19 -32.20
N LYS A 499 5.43 -6.11 -32.86
CA LYS A 499 5.69 -6.04 -34.31
C LYS A 499 7.12 -5.63 -34.65
N ALA A 500 7.93 -5.20 -33.68
CA ALA A 500 9.26 -4.58 -33.87
C ALA A 500 9.20 -3.35 -34.81
N THR A 501 8.12 -2.56 -34.71
CA THR A 501 7.90 -1.32 -35.46
C THR A 501 7.68 -0.17 -34.48
N ASN A 502 7.90 1.07 -34.93
CA ASN A 502 7.73 2.28 -34.11
C ASN A 502 8.57 2.30 -32.83
N CYS A 503 9.65 1.52 -32.75
CA CYS A 503 10.57 1.56 -31.62
C CYS A 503 11.22 2.95 -31.51
N GLY A 504 11.39 3.40 -30.27
CA GLY A 504 12.14 4.62 -30.00
C GLY A 504 13.65 4.38 -29.99
N SER A 505 14.30 4.85 -28.93
CA SER A 505 15.76 4.62 -28.76
C SER A 505 16.07 3.20 -28.29
N TYR A 506 15.14 2.53 -27.60
CA TYR A 506 15.32 1.15 -27.16
C TYR A 506 14.87 0.15 -28.23
N VAL A 507 15.74 -0.79 -28.54
CA VAL A 507 15.44 -1.89 -29.48
C VAL A 507 15.34 -3.21 -28.68
N PRO A 508 14.17 -3.90 -28.67
CA PRO A 508 13.99 -5.15 -27.95
C PRO A 508 14.96 -6.25 -28.35
N ARG A 509 15.55 -6.94 -27.36
CA ARG A 509 16.45 -8.08 -27.54
C ARG A 509 15.70 -9.40 -27.68
N SER A 510 14.44 -9.43 -27.26
CA SER A 510 13.54 -10.58 -27.42
C SER A 510 13.02 -10.72 -28.85
N GLY A 511 13.12 -9.66 -29.68
CA GLY A 511 12.44 -9.56 -30.97
C GLY A 511 10.92 -9.37 -30.82
N PRO A 512 10.16 -9.44 -31.93
CA PRO A 512 8.70 -9.23 -31.88
C PRO A 512 7.98 -10.34 -31.12
N GLN A 513 7.06 -9.95 -30.25
CA GLN A 513 6.31 -10.85 -29.36
C GLN A 513 4.79 -10.66 -29.58
N PRO A 514 4.23 -11.18 -30.69
CA PRO A 514 2.82 -11.00 -31.02
C PRO A 514 1.86 -11.63 -30.01
N ASN A 515 2.36 -12.53 -29.17
CA ASN A 515 1.60 -13.19 -28.11
C ASN A 515 1.75 -12.52 -26.74
N LEU A 516 2.28 -11.27 -26.66
CA LEU A 516 2.28 -10.49 -25.43
C LEU A 516 0.87 -10.43 -24.85
N ARG A 517 0.71 -10.79 -23.54
CA ARG A 517 -0.62 -10.96 -22.96
C ARG A 517 -1.47 -9.69 -23.00
N GLY A 518 -0.90 -8.52 -22.78
CA GLY A 518 -1.67 -7.29 -22.89
C GLY A 518 -1.26 -6.21 -21.89
N LEU A 519 -2.26 -5.60 -21.28
CA LEU A 519 -2.08 -4.46 -20.38
C LEU A 519 -2.76 -4.68 -19.03
N MET A 520 -2.17 -4.11 -17.99
CA MET A 520 -2.78 -3.95 -16.67
C MET A 520 -2.84 -2.46 -16.32
N THR A 521 -3.84 -2.06 -15.54
CA THR A 521 -3.88 -0.69 -15.00
C THR A 521 -4.33 -0.59 -13.56
N TRP A 522 -3.72 0.30 -12.86
CA TRP A 522 -4.22 0.97 -11.69
C TRP A 522 -4.97 2.23 -12.14
N SER A 523 -6.30 2.29 -12.24
CA SER A 523 -7.26 1.23 -11.93
C SER A 523 -8.50 1.34 -12.82
N VAL A 524 -9.42 0.39 -12.73
CA VAL A 524 -10.75 0.47 -13.38
C VAL A 524 -11.48 1.75 -12.99
N ASN A 525 -11.41 2.13 -11.70
CA ASN A 525 -12.01 3.36 -11.19
C ASN A 525 -11.39 4.60 -11.82
N TRP A 526 -10.06 4.66 -11.91
CA TRP A 526 -9.36 5.78 -12.53
C TRP A 526 -9.55 5.82 -14.05
N ASP A 527 -9.67 4.67 -14.71
CA ASP A 527 -10.01 4.62 -16.15
C ASP A 527 -11.44 5.10 -16.38
N GLN A 528 -12.40 4.67 -15.54
CA GLN A 528 -13.77 5.17 -15.60
C GLN A 528 -13.84 6.70 -15.39
N TYR A 529 -13.07 7.24 -14.43
CA TYR A 529 -12.96 8.66 -14.16
C TYR A 529 -12.38 9.42 -15.36
N ASN A 530 -11.44 8.83 -16.09
CA ASN A 530 -10.78 9.37 -17.29
C ASN A 530 -11.52 9.04 -18.61
N GLY A 531 -12.82 8.75 -18.55
CA GLY A 531 -13.62 8.50 -19.75
C GLY A 531 -13.31 7.18 -20.47
N LYS A 532 -12.69 6.22 -19.77
CA LYS A 532 -12.33 4.88 -20.27
C LYS A 532 -11.24 4.91 -21.36
N GLU A 533 -10.32 5.85 -21.25
CA GLU A 533 -9.24 6.04 -22.23
C GLU A 533 -8.34 4.81 -22.33
N PHE A 534 -7.95 4.23 -21.18
CA PHE A 534 -7.04 3.10 -21.14
C PHE A 534 -7.66 1.84 -21.77
N ALA A 535 -8.88 1.49 -21.34
CA ALA A 535 -9.61 0.35 -21.90
C ALA A 535 -9.90 0.55 -23.41
N THR A 536 -10.26 1.77 -23.81
CA THR A 536 -10.47 2.11 -25.23
C THR A 536 -9.19 1.93 -26.04
N THR A 537 -8.05 2.36 -25.50
CA THR A 537 -6.74 2.21 -26.17
C THR A 537 -6.39 0.74 -26.36
N PHE A 538 -6.58 -0.09 -25.32
CA PHE A 538 -6.36 -1.53 -25.41
C PHE A 538 -7.21 -2.18 -26.52
N HIS A 539 -8.52 -1.95 -26.51
CA HIS A 539 -9.43 -2.54 -27.50
C HIS A 539 -9.24 -1.98 -28.90
N SER A 540 -8.82 -0.73 -29.05
CA SER A 540 -8.47 -0.18 -30.35
C SER A 540 -7.25 -0.84 -30.96
N TYR A 541 -6.36 -1.39 -30.14
CA TYR A 541 -5.13 -2.04 -30.59
C TYR A 541 -5.29 -3.54 -30.83
N PHE A 542 -5.94 -4.25 -29.90
CA PHE A 542 -6.04 -5.72 -29.94
C PHE A 542 -7.38 -6.24 -30.47
N GLY A 543 -8.44 -5.43 -30.52
CA GLY A 543 -9.78 -5.77 -30.99
C GLY A 543 -10.77 -5.90 -29.85
#